data_715dd64c616f810201b1202e99cb0ee2
#
_entry.id   715dd64c616f810201b1202e99cb0ee2
#
_cell.length_a   1.000
_cell.length_b   1.000
_cell.length_c   1.000
_cell.angle_alpha   90.00
_cell.angle_beta   90.00
_cell.angle_gamma   90.00
#
_symmetry.space_group_name_H-M   'P 1'
#
loop_
_entity.id
_entity.type
_entity.pdbx_description
1 polymer ?
#
loop_
_entity_poly.entity_id
_entity_poly.type
_entity_poly.pdbx_seq_one_letter_code
_entity_poly.pdbx_strand_id
1 'polypeptide(L)'
;MIQSLLAVRQWTQEDLAEAVGTKQNNVSRWIAGVEPRGQTRDRILELGRESGLIEEERRDRSVIPIMGDIGAGARIEPDYEQAPPDGFDQVELPFALGAEDVIGFRVLGDSMLPKYEPGAVIVVYRNQTRATQHLVGEFAAVRTSDGHRYLKRIMPGPKPNLYNLLSFNGSTRPILGVGIVWASEIIATIEPRHVRSIAASKRKAAGRRGT
;
A
#
# COMPACT_ATOMS: atom_id res chain seq x y z
N MET A 1 22.84 -9.50 -20.14
CA MET A 1 21.50 -9.30 -20.73
C MET A 1 21.43 -9.70 -22.21
N ILE A 2 22.23 -9.12 -23.13
CA ILE A 2 22.13 -9.41 -24.57
C ILE A 2 22.43 -10.87 -24.89
N GLN A 3 23.49 -11.44 -24.33
CA GLN A 3 23.81 -12.88 -24.48
C GLN A 3 22.71 -13.78 -23.94
N SER A 4 22.12 -13.44 -22.80
CA SER A 4 20.99 -14.17 -22.23
C SER A 4 19.76 -14.11 -23.12
N LEU A 5 19.50 -12.96 -23.76
CA LEU A 5 18.39 -12.76 -24.68
C LEU A 5 18.54 -13.65 -25.93
N LEU A 6 19.74 -13.68 -26.51
CA LEU A 6 20.07 -14.56 -27.63
C LEU A 6 19.85 -16.03 -27.26
N ALA A 7 20.33 -16.45 -26.07
CA ALA A 7 20.21 -17.83 -25.62
C ALA A 7 18.76 -18.25 -25.38
N VAL A 8 17.96 -17.45 -24.66
CA VAL A 8 16.56 -17.78 -24.32
C VAL A 8 15.67 -17.82 -25.57
N ARG A 9 15.89 -16.91 -26.53
CA ARG A 9 15.10 -16.87 -27.78
C ARG A 9 15.68 -17.76 -28.88
N GLN A 10 16.84 -18.39 -28.63
CA GLN A 10 17.60 -19.15 -29.63
C GLN A 10 17.90 -18.30 -30.88
N TRP A 11 18.18 -17.02 -30.67
CA TRP A 11 18.45 -16.06 -31.72
C TRP A 11 19.94 -15.94 -32.03
N THR A 12 20.25 -15.68 -33.29
CA THR A 12 21.57 -15.21 -33.73
C THR A 12 21.72 -13.70 -33.44
N GLN A 13 22.92 -13.17 -33.61
CA GLN A 13 23.15 -11.71 -33.53
C GLN A 13 22.41 -10.95 -34.65
N GLU A 14 22.18 -11.62 -35.76
CA GLU A 14 21.48 -11.07 -36.93
C GLU A 14 19.99 -10.93 -36.64
N ASP A 15 19.38 -11.97 -36.02
CA ASP A 15 17.97 -11.95 -35.63
C ASP A 15 17.69 -10.84 -34.60
N LEU A 16 18.58 -10.64 -33.64
CA LEU A 16 18.46 -9.55 -32.68
C LEU A 16 18.63 -8.20 -33.36
N ALA A 17 19.56 -8.06 -34.30
CA ALA A 17 19.79 -6.82 -35.04
C ALA A 17 18.52 -6.42 -35.82
N GLU A 18 17.87 -7.37 -36.48
CA GLU A 18 16.61 -7.16 -37.20
C GLU A 18 15.48 -6.76 -36.24
N ALA A 19 15.31 -7.50 -35.14
CA ALA A 19 14.24 -7.27 -34.15
C ALA A 19 14.31 -5.88 -33.47
N VAL A 20 15.52 -5.28 -33.38
CA VAL A 20 15.72 -3.95 -32.78
C VAL A 20 16.02 -2.85 -33.81
N GLY A 21 15.95 -3.16 -35.12
CA GLY A 21 16.13 -2.20 -36.19
C GLY A 21 17.56 -1.67 -36.31
N THR A 22 18.57 -2.52 -36.15
CA THR A 22 19.98 -2.15 -36.23
C THR A 22 20.81 -3.08 -37.10
N LYS A 23 22.13 -2.89 -37.16
CA LYS A 23 23.06 -3.77 -37.86
C LYS A 23 23.74 -4.75 -36.87
N GLN A 24 24.03 -5.96 -37.33
CA GLN A 24 24.70 -7.00 -36.55
C GLN A 24 25.98 -6.52 -35.86
N ASN A 25 26.77 -5.65 -36.52
CA ASN A 25 27.98 -5.09 -35.92
C ASN A 25 27.72 -4.30 -34.62
N ASN A 26 26.55 -3.70 -34.45
CA ASN A 26 26.18 -3.03 -33.22
C ASN A 26 25.90 -4.06 -32.11
N VAL A 27 25.22 -5.16 -32.44
CA VAL A 27 24.97 -6.26 -31.49
C VAL A 27 26.30 -6.87 -31.00
N SER A 28 27.25 -7.09 -31.92
CA SER A 28 28.60 -7.56 -31.57
C SER A 28 29.30 -6.62 -30.58
N ARG A 29 29.21 -5.29 -30.80
CA ARG A 29 29.78 -4.27 -29.89
C ARG A 29 29.10 -4.25 -28.54
N TRP A 30 27.80 -4.49 -28.48
CA TRP A 30 27.09 -4.57 -27.22
C TRP A 30 27.46 -5.82 -26.42
N ILE A 31 27.68 -6.94 -27.08
CA ILE A 31 28.21 -8.15 -26.45
C ILE A 31 29.62 -7.88 -25.89
N ALA A 32 30.41 -7.05 -26.55
CA ALA A 32 31.74 -6.66 -26.11
C ALA A 32 31.74 -5.57 -25.02
N GLY A 33 30.56 -5.13 -24.54
CA GLY A 33 30.44 -4.22 -23.39
C GLY A 33 30.03 -2.77 -23.73
N VAL A 34 29.77 -2.45 -24.99
CA VAL A 34 29.23 -1.14 -25.37
C VAL A 34 27.73 -1.11 -25.07
N GLU A 35 27.25 -0.10 -24.39
CA GLU A 35 25.83 0.01 -24.08
C GLU A 35 25.00 0.53 -25.26
N PRO A 36 23.86 -0.13 -25.58
CA PRO A 36 22.88 0.40 -26.53
C PRO A 36 22.25 1.67 -25.99
N ARG A 37 21.84 2.60 -26.90
CA ARG A 37 21.26 3.90 -26.54
C ARG A 37 19.95 4.15 -27.28
N GLY A 38 19.13 5.08 -26.73
CA GLY A 38 17.90 5.54 -27.35
C GLY A 38 16.88 4.39 -27.58
N GLN A 39 16.11 4.49 -28.64
CA GLN A 39 15.03 3.53 -28.99
C GLN A 39 15.50 2.07 -29.06
N THR A 40 16.73 1.84 -29.48
CA THR A 40 17.30 0.48 -29.54
C THR A 40 17.45 -0.11 -28.13
N ARG A 41 17.87 0.68 -27.14
CA ARG A 41 17.93 0.27 -25.73
C ARG A 41 16.53 -0.08 -25.20
N ASP A 42 15.56 0.78 -25.50
CA ASP A 42 14.19 0.58 -25.02
C ASP A 42 13.59 -0.72 -25.60
N ARG A 43 13.83 -0.99 -26.89
CA ARG A 43 13.39 -2.21 -27.54
C ARG A 43 14.07 -3.47 -26.99
N ILE A 44 15.37 -3.41 -26.67
CA ILE A 44 16.09 -4.52 -26.02
C ILE A 44 15.53 -4.80 -24.61
N LEU A 45 15.19 -3.76 -23.86
CA LEU A 45 14.56 -3.92 -22.56
C LEU A 45 13.16 -4.54 -22.66
N GLU A 46 12.39 -4.16 -23.66
CA GLU A 46 11.07 -4.73 -23.94
C GLU A 46 11.20 -6.22 -24.29
N LEU A 47 12.08 -6.58 -25.21
CA LEU A 47 12.37 -7.97 -25.55
C LEU A 47 12.88 -8.78 -24.35
N GLY A 48 13.65 -8.17 -23.46
CA GLY A 48 14.10 -8.77 -22.20
C GLY A 48 12.93 -9.07 -21.25
N ARG A 49 11.94 -8.19 -21.15
CA ARG A 49 10.69 -8.41 -20.39
C ARG A 49 9.85 -9.51 -21.00
N GLU A 50 9.60 -9.46 -22.31
CA GLU A 50 8.87 -10.51 -23.04
C GLU A 50 9.49 -11.89 -22.89
N SER A 51 10.82 -11.96 -22.72
CA SER A 51 11.57 -13.21 -22.56
C SER A 51 11.76 -13.65 -21.10
N GLY A 52 11.17 -12.91 -20.14
CA GLY A 52 11.32 -13.19 -18.71
C GLY A 52 12.75 -13.00 -18.16
N LEU A 53 13.66 -12.36 -18.93
CA LEU A 53 15.04 -12.09 -18.52
C LEU A 53 15.18 -10.81 -17.70
N ILE A 54 14.28 -9.89 -17.92
CA ILE A 54 14.04 -8.79 -17.04
C ILE A 54 12.72 -9.16 -16.39
N GLU A 55 12.75 -9.57 -15.14
CA GLU A 55 11.55 -9.42 -14.36
C GLU A 55 11.10 -7.98 -14.63
N GLU A 56 9.88 -7.79 -15.21
CA GLU A 56 9.20 -6.56 -14.88
C GLU A 56 9.46 -6.46 -13.39
N GLU A 57 10.07 -5.36 -12.93
CA GLU A 57 9.73 -4.92 -11.60
C GLU A 57 8.21 -4.98 -11.62
N ARG A 58 7.63 -6.10 -11.24
CA ARG A 58 6.34 -6.12 -10.58
C ARG A 58 6.62 -5.07 -9.55
N ARG A 59 6.21 -3.85 -9.83
CA ARG A 59 6.00 -2.88 -8.77
C ARG A 59 5.16 -3.70 -7.85
N ASP A 60 5.81 -4.20 -6.83
CA ASP A 60 5.22 -5.12 -5.90
C ASP A 60 4.05 -4.34 -5.33
N ARG A 61 2.89 -4.53 -5.98
CA ARG A 61 1.69 -3.82 -5.63
C ARG A 61 1.27 -4.45 -4.34
N SER A 62 1.55 -3.75 -3.26
CA SER A 62 1.09 -4.21 -1.98
C SER A 62 -0.43 -4.24 -1.99
N VAL A 63 -1.00 -5.40 -1.70
CA VAL A 63 -2.43 -5.56 -1.47
C VAL A 63 -2.65 -5.46 0.04
N ILE A 64 -3.38 -4.43 0.45
CA ILE A 64 -3.64 -4.15 1.85
C ILE A 64 -5.05 -4.63 2.20
N PRO A 65 -5.19 -5.58 3.14
CA PRO A 65 -6.50 -6.00 3.65
C PRO A 65 -7.13 -4.88 4.48
N ILE A 66 -8.37 -4.50 4.15
CA ILE A 66 -9.16 -3.52 4.89
C ILE A 66 -9.95 -4.23 5.96
N MET A 67 -9.61 -3.96 7.21
CA MET A 67 -10.17 -4.64 8.37
C MET A 67 -11.43 -3.96 8.92
N GLY A 68 -11.90 -2.90 8.27
CA GLY A 68 -13.10 -2.15 8.67
C GLY A 68 -12.88 -0.65 8.62
N ASP A 69 -13.74 0.05 9.32
CA ASP A 69 -13.73 1.51 9.38
C ASP A 69 -13.10 1.99 10.69
N ILE A 70 -12.54 3.21 10.66
CA ILE A 70 -11.98 3.89 11.82
C ILE A 70 -12.40 5.36 11.80
N GLY A 71 -12.80 5.92 12.93
CA GLY A 71 -13.23 7.31 12.91
C GLY A 71 -13.73 7.88 14.22
N ALA A 72 -14.49 8.95 14.12
CA ALA A 72 -15.11 9.65 15.22
C ALA A 72 -16.49 9.08 15.51
N GLY A 73 -16.66 8.45 16.63
CA GLY A 73 -17.98 8.27 17.21
C GLY A 73 -18.40 6.84 17.45
N ALA A 74 -19.19 6.70 18.38
CA ALA A 74 -20.00 5.72 19.08
C ALA A 74 -20.47 4.45 18.31
N ARG A 75 -19.75 3.96 17.32
CA ARG A 75 -20.08 2.69 16.69
C ARG A 75 -19.06 1.65 17.11
N ILE A 76 -19.52 0.62 17.79
CA ILE A 76 -18.74 -0.59 18.04
C ILE A 76 -18.55 -1.25 16.68
N GLU A 77 -17.36 -1.11 16.11
CA GLU A 77 -16.99 -1.83 14.90
C GLU A 77 -16.78 -3.30 15.24
N PRO A 78 -17.14 -4.22 14.34
CA PRO A 78 -16.81 -5.63 14.53
C PRO A 78 -15.35 -5.79 14.88
N ASP A 79 -15.05 -6.66 15.82
CA ASP A 79 -13.67 -6.92 16.20
C ASP A 79 -12.90 -7.42 14.97
N TYR A 80 -11.82 -6.72 14.57
CA TYR A 80 -11.05 -7.13 13.40
C TYR A 80 -10.40 -8.51 13.61
N GLU A 81 -10.27 -8.98 14.85
CA GLU A 81 -9.84 -10.33 15.18
C GLU A 81 -10.85 -11.40 14.66
N GLN A 82 -12.11 -11.01 14.44
CA GLN A 82 -13.14 -11.85 13.79
C GLN A 82 -13.26 -11.59 12.28
N ALA A 83 -12.50 -10.62 11.75
CA ALA A 83 -12.46 -10.38 10.31
C ALA A 83 -11.73 -11.54 9.61
N PRO A 84 -12.11 -11.85 8.36
CA PRO A 84 -11.32 -12.78 7.55
C PRO A 84 -9.86 -12.31 7.47
N PRO A 85 -8.89 -13.21 7.34
CA PRO A 85 -7.47 -12.85 7.20
C PRO A 85 -7.21 -11.81 6.10
N ASP A 86 -7.98 -11.89 5.01
CA ASP A 86 -7.92 -10.99 3.84
C ASP A 86 -8.75 -9.71 4.02
N GLY A 87 -9.35 -9.49 5.21
CA GLY A 87 -10.20 -8.34 5.49
C GLY A 87 -11.57 -8.39 4.81
N PHE A 88 -12.37 -7.34 5.00
CA PHE A 88 -13.68 -7.17 4.36
C PHE A 88 -13.58 -6.62 2.93
N ASP A 89 -12.48 -5.97 2.61
CA ASP A 89 -12.13 -5.42 1.30
C ASP A 89 -10.60 -5.42 1.16
N GLN A 90 -10.10 -5.16 -0.04
CA GLN A 90 -8.67 -5.08 -0.32
C GLN A 90 -8.40 -3.85 -1.19
N VAL A 91 -7.32 -3.15 -0.88
CA VAL A 91 -6.85 -2.00 -1.67
C VAL A 91 -5.48 -2.31 -2.23
N GLU A 92 -5.36 -2.11 -3.54
CA GLU A 92 -4.09 -2.25 -4.25
C GLU A 92 -3.35 -0.92 -4.25
N LEU A 93 -2.10 -0.93 -3.75
CA LEU A 93 -1.18 0.20 -3.83
C LEU A 93 -0.37 0.14 -5.13
N PRO A 94 -0.11 1.29 -5.77
CA PRO A 94 0.72 1.34 -6.98
C PRO A 94 2.23 1.16 -6.71
N PHE A 95 2.63 0.88 -5.47
CA PHE A 95 4.01 0.72 -5.02
C PHE A 95 4.09 -0.33 -3.91
N ALA A 96 5.29 -0.90 -3.72
CA ALA A 96 5.59 -1.77 -2.59
C ALA A 96 5.69 -0.93 -1.31
N LEU A 97 5.01 -1.36 -0.24
CA LEU A 97 5.07 -0.64 1.03
C LEU A 97 6.36 -0.94 1.82
N GLY A 98 7.03 -2.05 1.52
CA GLY A 98 8.25 -2.47 2.24
C GLY A 98 8.01 -2.85 3.71
N ALA A 99 6.74 -2.95 4.13
CA ALA A 99 6.34 -3.33 5.48
C ALA A 99 5.52 -4.62 5.41
N GLU A 100 5.86 -5.57 6.27
CA GLU A 100 5.15 -6.83 6.43
C GLU A 100 4.06 -6.71 7.50
N ASP A 101 3.04 -7.58 7.43
CA ASP A 101 1.93 -7.68 8.38
C ASP A 101 1.21 -6.34 8.65
N VAL A 102 0.80 -5.68 7.57
CA VAL A 102 0.06 -4.43 7.59
C VAL A 102 -1.42 -4.62 7.29
N ILE A 103 -2.23 -3.73 7.83
CA ILE A 103 -3.68 -3.69 7.63
C ILE A 103 -4.12 -2.26 7.33
N GLY A 104 -5.28 -2.14 6.68
CA GLY A 104 -5.90 -0.87 6.37
C GLY A 104 -7.20 -0.65 7.14
N PHE A 105 -7.50 0.61 7.45
CA PHE A 105 -8.80 1.05 7.92
C PHE A 105 -9.28 2.22 7.07
N ARG A 106 -10.56 2.21 6.73
CA ARG A 106 -11.19 3.35 6.03
C ARG A 106 -11.60 4.41 7.05
N VAL A 107 -11.18 5.64 6.80
CA VAL A 107 -11.51 6.77 7.66
C VAL A 107 -12.96 7.18 7.48
N LEU A 108 -13.72 7.26 8.59
CA LEU A 108 -15.09 7.77 8.64
C LEU A 108 -15.16 9.09 9.44
N GLY A 109 -16.10 9.93 9.04
CA GLY A 109 -16.39 11.19 9.74
C GLY A 109 -15.32 12.27 9.49
N ASP A 110 -15.50 13.42 10.12
CA ASP A 110 -14.76 14.66 9.89
C ASP A 110 -13.80 15.05 11.01
N SER A 111 -13.74 14.25 12.07
CA SER A 111 -12.96 14.58 13.28
C SER A 111 -11.46 14.73 13.01
N MET A 112 -10.98 14.24 11.90
CA MET A 112 -9.57 14.26 11.53
C MET A 112 -9.26 15.20 10.37
N LEU A 113 -10.27 15.95 9.89
CA LEU A 113 -10.09 16.99 8.87
C LEU A 113 -9.20 18.13 9.41
N PRO A 114 -8.41 18.77 8.54
CA PRO A 114 -8.18 18.45 7.13
C PRO A 114 -7.10 17.38 6.89
N LYS A 115 -6.51 16.80 7.92
CA LYS A 115 -5.36 15.89 7.80
C LYS A 115 -5.72 14.54 7.17
N TYR A 116 -6.88 13.99 7.52
CA TYR A 116 -7.38 12.72 6.99
C TYR A 116 -8.81 12.91 6.53
N GLU A 117 -9.03 12.75 5.24
CA GLU A 117 -10.35 12.90 4.62
C GLU A 117 -11.22 11.65 4.83
N PRO A 118 -12.54 11.80 4.96
CA PRO A 118 -13.47 10.67 4.92
C PRO A 118 -13.30 9.85 3.64
N GLY A 119 -13.25 8.52 3.78
CA GLY A 119 -13.00 7.61 2.67
C GLY A 119 -11.52 7.33 2.36
N ALA A 120 -10.59 8.09 2.94
CA ALA A 120 -9.17 7.74 2.93
C ALA A 120 -8.95 6.39 3.62
N VAL A 121 -7.90 5.69 3.22
CA VAL A 121 -7.44 4.47 3.90
C VAL A 121 -6.13 4.77 4.60
N ILE A 122 -6.09 4.56 5.91
CA ILE A 122 -4.83 4.54 6.67
C ILE A 122 -4.30 3.13 6.72
N VAL A 123 -2.99 2.98 6.55
CA VAL A 123 -2.26 1.71 6.66
C VAL A 123 -1.45 1.73 7.95
N VAL A 124 -1.57 0.68 8.72
CA VAL A 124 -0.94 0.50 10.03
C VAL A 124 -0.39 -0.92 10.19
N TYR A 125 0.48 -1.15 11.14
CA TYR A 125 0.86 -2.51 11.51
C TYR A 125 -0.31 -3.24 12.18
N ARG A 126 -0.51 -4.51 11.83
CA ARG A 126 -1.51 -5.38 12.47
C ARG A 126 -1.19 -5.56 13.95
N ASN A 127 0.05 -5.87 14.23
CA ASN A 127 0.55 -6.03 15.59
C ASN A 127 1.16 -4.72 16.09
N GLN A 128 1.00 -4.43 17.36
CA GLN A 128 1.59 -3.24 17.95
C GLN A 128 3.12 -3.39 17.98
N THR A 129 3.83 -2.52 17.27
CA THR A 129 5.30 -2.55 17.13
C THR A 129 6.00 -1.66 18.14
N ARG A 130 5.29 -0.64 18.66
CA ARG A 130 5.80 0.34 19.63
C ARG A 130 4.89 0.41 20.84
N ALA A 131 5.45 0.52 22.04
CA ALA A 131 4.63 0.72 23.24
C ALA A 131 3.82 2.03 23.12
N THR A 132 2.59 2.05 23.63
CA THR A 132 1.68 3.20 23.55
C THR A 132 2.28 4.49 24.07
N GLN A 133 3.10 4.42 25.11
CA GLN A 133 3.81 5.58 25.66
C GLN A 133 4.77 6.24 24.66
N HIS A 134 5.33 5.50 23.72
CA HIS A 134 6.21 6.02 22.67
C HIS A 134 5.43 6.63 21.48
N LEU A 135 4.11 6.46 21.44
CA LEU A 135 3.21 7.07 20.47
C LEU A 135 2.55 8.35 21.00
N VAL A 136 2.89 8.75 22.24
CA VAL A 136 2.37 10.00 22.81
C VAL A 136 2.84 11.20 21.98
N GLY A 137 1.88 12.06 21.59
CA GLY A 137 2.10 13.19 20.70
C GLY A 137 1.86 12.87 19.21
N GLU A 138 1.75 11.60 18.84
CA GLU A 138 1.54 11.16 17.47
C GLU A 138 0.05 10.90 17.17
N PHE A 139 -0.33 10.99 15.88
CA PHE A 139 -1.60 10.47 15.40
C PHE A 139 -1.44 8.97 15.15
N ALA A 140 -2.33 8.19 15.73
CA ALA A 140 -2.29 6.74 15.65
C ALA A 140 -3.70 6.14 15.49
N ALA A 141 -3.76 4.94 14.95
CA ALA A 141 -4.92 4.08 15.11
C ALA A 141 -4.86 3.48 16.51
N VAL A 142 -5.94 3.58 17.26
CA VAL A 142 -6.01 3.08 18.63
C VAL A 142 -7.26 2.24 18.84
N ARG A 143 -7.14 1.23 19.72
CA ARG A 143 -8.28 0.50 20.29
C ARG A 143 -8.28 0.73 21.80
N THR A 144 -9.37 1.23 22.29
CA THR A 144 -9.56 1.52 23.70
C THR A 144 -10.08 0.28 24.45
N SER A 145 -9.97 0.26 25.77
CA SER A 145 -10.38 -0.87 26.61
C SER A 145 -11.88 -1.15 26.57
N ASP A 146 -12.70 -0.19 26.14
CA ASP A 146 -14.13 -0.35 25.89
C ASP A 146 -14.48 -0.87 24.47
N GLY A 147 -13.45 -1.24 23.70
CA GLY A 147 -13.59 -1.87 22.38
C GLY A 147 -13.71 -0.91 21.19
N HIS A 148 -13.73 0.40 21.43
CA HIS A 148 -13.83 1.37 20.35
C HIS A 148 -12.51 1.57 19.60
N ARG A 149 -12.61 1.88 18.30
CA ARG A 149 -11.45 2.23 17.46
C ARG A 149 -11.52 3.68 17.05
N TYR A 150 -10.36 4.34 17.16
CA TYR A 150 -10.23 5.73 16.83
C TYR A 150 -8.94 6.00 16.05
N LEU A 151 -9.02 6.95 15.14
CA LEU A 151 -7.87 7.65 14.58
C LEU A 151 -7.75 8.97 15.34
N LYS A 152 -6.79 9.08 16.25
CA LYS A 152 -6.64 10.25 17.15
C LYS A 152 -5.18 10.51 17.45
N ARG A 153 -4.91 11.71 17.96
CA ARG A 153 -3.64 12.04 18.59
C ARG A 153 -3.64 11.54 20.03
N ILE A 154 -2.65 10.76 20.40
CA ILE A 154 -2.49 10.25 21.75
C ILE A 154 -1.80 11.31 22.58
N MET A 155 -2.38 11.67 23.73
CA MET A 155 -1.82 12.60 24.70
C MET A 155 -1.77 11.98 26.08
N PRO A 156 -0.88 12.44 26.99
CA PRO A 156 -0.86 11.96 28.35
C PRO A 156 -2.23 12.15 29.03
N GLY A 157 -2.66 11.16 29.75
CA GLY A 157 -3.89 11.21 30.54
C GLY A 157 -3.64 11.63 32.00
N PRO A 158 -4.70 11.62 32.83
CA PRO A 158 -4.64 12.10 34.21
C PRO A 158 -3.88 11.13 35.15
N LYS A 159 -3.66 9.88 34.76
CA LYS A 159 -2.99 8.84 35.53
C LYS A 159 -2.08 7.99 34.61
N PRO A 160 -1.09 7.28 35.13
CA PRO A 160 -0.32 6.31 34.37
C PRO A 160 -1.21 5.32 33.63
N ASN A 161 -0.86 4.97 32.39
CA ASN A 161 -1.58 4.07 31.49
C ASN A 161 -2.98 4.54 31.07
N LEU A 162 -3.38 5.76 31.40
CA LEU A 162 -4.54 6.43 30.85
C LEU A 162 -4.10 7.51 29.87
N TYR A 163 -4.83 7.69 28.80
CA TYR A 163 -4.51 8.61 27.71
C TYR A 163 -5.69 9.50 27.38
N ASN A 164 -5.40 10.66 26.84
CA ASN A 164 -6.38 11.52 26.22
C ASN A 164 -6.24 11.40 24.69
N LEU A 165 -7.36 11.28 24.01
CA LEU A 165 -7.40 11.14 22.55
C LEU A 165 -7.98 12.42 21.94
N LEU A 166 -7.17 13.13 21.17
CA LEU A 166 -7.53 14.38 20.52
C LEU A 166 -7.76 14.19 19.03
N SER A 167 -8.78 14.87 18.53
CA SER A 167 -9.03 15.00 17.10
C SER A 167 -8.10 16.03 16.47
N PHE A 168 -7.90 15.96 15.16
CA PHE A 168 -7.27 17.05 14.42
C PHE A 168 -8.24 18.23 14.29
N ASN A 169 -9.50 17.92 14.02
CA ASN A 169 -10.56 18.92 14.00
C ASN A 169 -10.87 19.39 15.43
N GLY A 170 -10.56 20.64 15.73
CA GLY A 170 -10.74 21.26 17.07
C GLY A 170 -12.20 21.36 17.52
N SER A 171 -13.18 21.21 16.63
CA SER A 171 -14.60 21.18 16.97
C SER A 171 -15.06 19.88 17.60
N THR A 172 -14.24 18.82 17.51
CA THR A 172 -14.55 17.50 18.08
C THR A 172 -14.08 17.42 19.52
N ARG A 173 -14.97 17.04 20.43
CA ARG A 173 -14.64 16.88 21.84
C ARG A 173 -13.54 15.82 22.04
N PRO A 174 -12.54 16.07 22.89
CA PRO A 174 -11.54 15.09 23.24
C PRO A 174 -12.15 13.92 24.03
N ILE A 175 -11.56 12.74 23.90
CA ILE A 175 -11.87 11.57 24.74
C ILE A 175 -10.82 11.54 25.84
N LEU A 176 -11.24 11.62 27.09
CA LEU A 176 -10.33 11.82 28.21
C LEU A 176 -10.21 10.57 29.08
N GLY A 177 -8.97 10.29 29.54
CA GLY A 177 -8.71 9.30 30.58
C GLY A 177 -9.02 7.86 30.18
N VAL A 178 -8.81 7.47 28.93
CA VAL A 178 -9.10 6.11 28.43
C VAL A 178 -7.88 5.21 28.44
N GLY A 179 -8.10 3.92 28.74
CA GLY A 179 -7.11 2.88 28.53
C GLY A 179 -6.99 2.52 27.04
N ILE A 180 -5.78 2.28 26.57
CA ILE A 180 -5.52 1.81 25.20
C ILE A 180 -5.00 0.38 25.30
N VAL A 181 -5.66 -0.54 24.60
CA VAL A 181 -5.27 -1.97 24.54
C VAL A 181 -4.45 -2.30 23.29
N TRP A 182 -4.55 -1.46 22.26
CA TRP A 182 -3.74 -1.56 21.05
C TRP A 182 -3.59 -0.19 20.42
N ALA A 183 -2.39 0.12 19.94
CA ALA A 183 -2.10 1.32 19.17
C ALA A 183 -1.08 1.01 18.08
N SER A 184 -1.26 1.61 16.92
CA SER A 184 -0.31 1.50 15.83
C SER A 184 -0.12 2.84 15.13
N GLU A 185 1.12 3.13 14.81
CA GLU A 185 1.49 4.28 13.99
C GLU A 185 0.93 4.15 12.57
N ILE A 186 0.74 5.28 11.91
CA ILE A 186 0.25 5.33 10.53
C ILE A 186 1.47 5.29 9.62
N ILE A 187 1.58 4.20 8.85
CA ILE A 187 2.68 3.95 7.92
C ILE A 187 2.45 4.70 6.61
N ALA A 188 1.19 4.68 6.13
CA ALA A 188 0.79 5.32 4.89
C ALA A 188 -0.67 5.80 4.98
N THR A 189 -1.00 6.78 4.15
CA THR A 189 -2.36 7.25 3.94
C THR A 189 -2.65 7.24 2.44
N ILE A 190 -3.75 6.62 2.05
CA ILE A 190 -4.23 6.57 0.67
C ILE A 190 -5.42 7.49 0.58
N GLU A 191 -5.31 8.55 -0.19
CA GLU A 191 -6.40 9.49 -0.39
C GLU A 191 -7.60 8.83 -1.09
N PRO A 192 -8.84 9.28 -0.85
CA PRO A 192 -10.05 8.64 -1.38
C PRO A 192 -10.02 8.43 -2.89
N ARG A 193 -9.49 9.40 -3.63
CA ARG A 193 -9.35 9.35 -5.11
C ARG A 193 -8.40 8.25 -5.59
N HIS A 194 -7.50 7.75 -4.75
CA HIS A 194 -6.52 6.72 -5.07
C HIS A 194 -6.89 5.34 -4.51
N VAL A 195 -7.96 5.26 -3.72
CA VAL A 195 -8.46 3.98 -3.18
C VAL A 195 -9.08 3.17 -4.31
N ARG A 196 -8.43 2.07 -4.70
CA ARG A 196 -8.92 1.11 -5.69
C ARG A 196 -9.26 -0.19 -5.00
N SER A 197 -10.55 -0.41 -4.71
CA SER A 197 -11.02 -1.67 -4.15
C SER A 197 -10.94 -2.79 -5.18
N ILE A 198 -10.34 -3.91 -4.81
CA ILE A 198 -10.23 -5.11 -5.66
C ILE A 198 -11.61 -5.73 -5.88
N ALA A 199 -12.49 -5.70 -4.88
CA ALA A 199 -13.85 -6.20 -4.98
C ALA A 199 -14.68 -5.42 -6.01
N ALA A 200 -14.55 -4.10 -6.06
CA ALA A 200 -15.20 -3.25 -7.06
C ALA A 200 -14.65 -3.51 -8.47
N SER A 201 -13.35 -3.76 -8.60
CA SER A 201 -12.71 -4.06 -9.88
C SER A 201 -13.16 -5.41 -10.45
N LYS A 202 -13.30 -6.45 -9.61
CA LYS A 202 -13.81 -7.77 -10.03
C LYS A 202 -15.27 -7.72 -10.48
N ARG A 203 -16.14 -6.94 -9.81
CA ARG A 203 -17.54 -6.73 -10.24
C ARG A 203 -17.66 -6.04 -11.60
N LYS A 204 -16.80 -5.04 -11.85
CA LYS A 204 -16.79 -4.30 -13.13
C LYS A 204 -16.28 -5.16 -14.29
N ALA A 205 -15.34 -6.07 -14.06
CA ALA A 205 -14.84 -7.01 -15.03
C ALA A 205 -15.87 -8.13 -15.35
N ALA A 206 -16.60 -8.61 -14.37
CA ALA A 206 -17.67 -9.61 -14.55
C ALA A 206 -18.86 -9.06 -15.35
N GLY A 207 -19.25 -7.80 -15.11
CA GLY A 207 -20.36 -7.15 -15.84
C GLY A 207 -20.05 -6.82 -17.31
N ARG A 208 -18.78 -6.83 -17.74
CA ARG A 208 -18.38 -6.62 -19.15
C ARG A 208 -18.34 -7.90 -20.00
N ARG A 209 -18.45 -9.07 -19.40
CA ARG A 209 -18.44 -10.38 -20.09
C ARG A 209 -19.84 -10.93 -20.34
N GLY A 210 -20.91 -10.19 -19.99
CA GLY A 210 -22.30 -10.61 -20.08
C GLY A 210 -23.14 -9.78 -21.07
N THR A 211 -22.50 -9.10 -22.04
CA THR A 211 -23.20 -8.41 -23.16
C THR A 211 -22.62 -8.85 -24.46
#